data_ef9f74c682db51d00329db6eb00a6cf4
#
_entry.id   ef9f74c682db51d00329db6eb00a6cf4
#
_cell.length_a   1.000
_cell.length_b   1.000
_cell.length_c   1.000
_cell.angle_alpha   90.00
_cell.angle_beta   90.00
_cell.angle_gamma   90.00
#
_symmetry.space_group_name_H-M   'P 1'
#
loop_
_entity.id
_entity.type
_entity.pdbx_description
1 polymer ?
#
loop_
_entity_poly.entity_id
_entity_poly.type
_entity_poly.pdbx_seq_one_letter_code
_entity_poly.pdbx_strand_id
1 'polypeptide(L)'
;MGKPMADYVKLPEFDEYKEWFKDFADLKREDGIVQVTWKTNDGPMHHSGMSHRAMSQLTRWLSLDFKNEIIIYTHIGDNWMIESDANGWETYSQLPTQRFQHQYFDDTNLIKNMIFDLDVPTIGAIPGPGFHWDSAMLCDITLCSEDTKMEVPHAQGGLVPGGGIGLMCQHYFGTKRG
;
A
#
# COMPACT_ATOMS: atom_id res chain seq x y z
N MET A 1 -28.81 15.40 -23.56
CA MET A 1 -27.65 15.21 -22.68
C MET A 1 -27.49 13.74 -22.42
N GLY A 2 -26.29 13.16 -22.65
CA GLY A 2 -26.03 11.80 -22.27
C GLY A 2 -26.03 11.62 -20.76
N LYS A 3 -26.25 10.39 -20.27
CA LYS A 3 -26.12 10.09 -18.84
C LYS A 3 -24.67 10.29 -18.39
N PRO A 4 -24.42 10.80 -17.17
CA PRO A 4 -23.09 10.81 -16.58
C PRO A 4 -22.49 9.40 -16.56
N MET A 5 -21.17 9.29 -16.67
CA MET A 5 -20.46 7.99 -16.64
C MET A 5 -20.77 7.20 -15.35
N ALA A 6 -20.91 7.89 -14.24
CA ALA A 6 -21.29 7.30 -12.95
C ALA A 6 -22.64 6.54 -12.98
N ASP A 7 -23.52 6.83 -13.91
CA ASP A 7 -24.79 6.12 -14.07
C ASP A 7 -24.63 4.77 -14.78
N TYR A 8 -23.48 4.53 -15.42
CA TYR A 8 -23.19 3.28 -16.12
C TYR A 8 -22.33 2.31 -15.31
N VAL A 9 -21.49 2.83 -14.40
CA VAL A 9 -20.60 2.04 -13.56
C VAL A 9 -20.85 2.40 -12.11
N LYS A 10 -21.46 1.49 -11.36
CA LYS A 10 -21.64 1.66 -9.92
C LYS A 10 -20.27 1.52 -9.23
N LEU A 11 -19.85 2.55 -8.52
CA LEU A 11 -18.71 2.48 -7.60
C LEU A 11 -19.19 1.90 -6.27
N PRO A 12 -18.36 1.11 -5.56
CA PRO A 12 -18.71 0.61 -4.23
C PRO A 12 -18.76 1.76 -3.22
N GLU A 13 -19.64 1.64 -2.26
CA GLU A 13 -19.65 2.51 -1.09
C GLU A 13 -18.52 2.13 -0.11
N PHE A 14 -18.15 3.05 0.78
CA PHE A 14 -17.06 2.84 1.76
C PHE A 14 -17.18 1.53 2.53
N ASP A 15 -18.37 1.21 3.04
CA ASP A 15 -18.59 0.00 3.82
C ASP A 15 -18.50 -1.27 2.98
N GLU A 16 -18.77 -1.21 1.66
CA GLU A 16 -18.61 -2.34 0.77
C GLU A 16 -17.12 -2.69 0.60
N TYR A 17 -16.27 -1.73 0.22
CA TYR A 17 -14.85 -2.03 0.05
C TYR A 17 -14.11 -2.21 1.37
N LYS A 18 -14.52 -1.57 2.45
CA LYS A 18 -14.04 -1.86 3.81
C LYS A 18 -14.21 -3.34 4.16
N GLU A 19 -15.36 -3.92 3.86
CA GLU A 19 -15.62 -5.34 4.12
C GLU A 19 -14.76 -6.25 3.22
N TRP A 20 -14.51 -5.88 1.96
CA TRP A 20 -13.68 -6.67 1.06
C TRP A 20 -12.22 -6.80 1.51
N PHE A 21 -11.70 -5.78 2.19
CA PHE A 21 -10.30 -5.72 2.62
C PHE A 21 -10.10 -5.93 4.11
N LYS A 22 -11.13 -6.33 4.86
CA LYS A 22 -11.09 -6.46 6.34
C LYS A 22 -9.97 -7.36 6.88
N ASP A 23 -9.54 -8.35 6.11
CA ASP A 23 -8.46 -9.26 6.49
C ASP A 23 -7.06 -8.63 6.28
N PHE A 24 -6.97 -7.51 5.53
CA PHE A 24 -5.74 -6.83 5.18
C PHE A 24 -5.63 -5.41 5.73
N ALA A 25 -6.75 -4.78 6.02
CA ALA A 25 -6.77 -3.42 6.54
C ALA A 25 -8.01 -3.15 7.40
N ASP A 26 -7.81 -2.41 8.47
CA ASP A 26 -8.90 -1.74 9.18
C ASP A 26 -9.08 -0.33 8.60
N LEU A 27 -10.28 -0.04 8.13
CA LEU A 27 -10.64 1.27 7.59
C LEU A 27 -11.54 2.02 8.57
N LYS A 28 -11.17 3.26 8.85
CA LYS A 28 -12.00 4.20 9.62
C LYS A 28 -12.10 5.50 8.83
N ARG A 29 -13.30 6.07 8.73
CA ARG A 29 -13.50 7.38 8.11
C ARG A 29 -14.30 8.27 9.05
N GLU A 30 -13.78 9.46 9.32
CA GLU A 30 -14.42 10.50 10.10
C GLU A 30 -14.15 11.85 9.43
N ASP A 31 -15.18 12.62 9.16
CA ASP A 31 -15.10 13.95 8.53
C ASP A 31 -14.22 13.99 7.26
N GLY A 32 -14.35 12.98 6.39
CA GLY A 32 -13.56 12.87 5.16
C GLY A 32 -12.14 12.33 5.34
N ILE A 33 -11.65 12.19 6.56
CA ILE A 33 -10.33 11.64 6.86
C ILE A 33 -10.43 10.12 6.96
N VAL A 34 -9.70 9.40 6.11
CA VAL A 34 -9.64 7.94 6.12
C VAL A 34 -8.32 7.49 6.71
N GLN A 35 -8.39 6.69 7.76
CA GLN A 35 -7.25 5.94 8.27
C GLN A 35 -7.31 4.52 7.73
N VAL A 36 -6.24 4.10 7.07
CA VAL A 36 -5.95 2.75 6.61
C VAL A 36 -4.91 2.15 7.55
N THR A 37 -5.32 1.20 8.38
CA THR A 37 -4.40 0.48 9.26
C THR A 37 -4.15 -0.90 8.68
N TRP A 38 -2.99 -1.11 8.07
CA TRP A 38 -2.61 -2.37 7.46
C TRP A 38 -2.41 -3.46 8.50
N LYS A 39 -2.87 -4.67 8.17
CA LYS A 39 -2.81 -5.85 9.04
C LYS A 39 -2.84 -7.13 8.21
N THR A 40 -2.67 -8.27 8.87
CA THR A 40 -3.02 -9.60 8.34
C THR A 40 -3.91 -10.27 9.38
N ASN A 41 -5.18 -10.49 9.03
CA ASN A 41 -6.23 -10.88 9.98
C ASN A 41 -6.31 -9.90 11.16
N ASP A 42 -6.05 -10.35 12.37
CA ASP A 42 -6.09 -9.52 13.58
C ASP A 42 -4.68 -9.17 14.14
N GLY A 43 -3.65 -9.38 13.35
CA GLY A 43 -2.25 -9.18 13.75
C GLY A 43 -1.44 -8.26 12.83
N PRO A 44 -0.14 -8.11 13.11
CA PRO A 44 0.77 -7.36 12.26
C PRO A 44 0.73 -7.83 10.81
N MET A 45 0.98 -6.93 9.88
CA MET A 45 0.93 -7.24 8.46
C MET A 45 2.09 -8.17 8.06
N HIS A 46 1.74 -9.30 7.47
CA HIS A 46 2.67 -10.22 6.82
C HIS A 46 2.71 -9.93 5.33
N HIS A 47 3.89 -9.72 4.79
CA HIS A 47 4.07 -9.50 3.37
C HIS A 47 3.86 -10.79 2.58
N SER A 48 2.88 -10.80 1.72
CA SER A 48 2.51 -11.91 0.85
C SER A 48 2.00 -11.39 -0.49
N GLY A 49 1.84 -12.28 -1.47
CA GLY A 49 1.21 -11.90 -2.73
C GLY A 49 -0.20 -11.35 -2.56
N MET A 50 -0.94 -11.86 -1.58
CA MET A 50 -2.30 -11.39 -1.31
C MET A 50 -2.34 -10.01 -0.65
N SER A 51 -1.51 -9.77 0.37
CA SER A 51 -1.42 -8.46 1.02
C SER A 51 -0.89 -7.39 0.05
N HIS A 52 0.08 -7.75 -0.78
CA HIS A 52 0.63 -6.88 -1.82
C HIS A 52 -0.44 -6.45 -2.84
N ARG A 53 -1.26 -7.41 -3.29
CA ARG A 53 -2.42 -7.11 -4.15
C ARG A 53 -3.47 -6.27 -3.44
N ALA A 54 -3.75 -6.58 -2.17
CA ALA A 54 -4.72 -5.83 -1.37
C ALA A 54 -4.32 -4.35 -1.26
N MET A 55 -3.03 -4.05 -1.03
CA MET A 55 -2.52 -2.67 -1.01
C MET A 55 -2.82 -1.93 -2.32
N SER A 56 -2.49 -2.54 -3.44
CA SER A 56 -2.73 -1.96 -4.77
C SER A 56 -4.23 -1.73 -5.04
N GLN A 57 -5.06 -2.73 -4.77
CA GLN A 57 -6.49 -2.67 -5.06
C GLN A 57 -7.23 -1.72 -4.11
N LEU A 58 -6.93 -1.76 -2.80
CA LEU A 58 -7.56 -0.85 -1.85
C LEU A 58 -7.24 0.59 -2.17
N THR A 59 -5.98 0.91 -2.48
CA THR A 59 -5.59 2.27 -2.88
C THR A 59 -6.37 2.74 -4.10
N ARG A 60 -6.66 1.84 -5.05
CA ARG A 60 -7.53 2.15 -6.19
C ARG A 60 -8.95 2.50 -5.76
N TRP A 61 -9.56 1.75 -4.83
CA TRP A 61 -10.91 2.06 -4.36
C TRP A 61 -10.96 3.36 -3.56
N LEU A 62 -9.93 3.61 -2.75
CA LEU A 62 -9.80 4.88 -2.02
C LEU A 62 -9.73 6.09 -2.97
N SER A 63 -9.07 5.96 -4.13
CA SER A 63 -8.97 7.04 -5.12
C SER A 63 -10.28 7.31 -5.85
N LEU A 64 -11.19 6.37 -5.90
CA LEU A 64 -12.49 6.50 -6.56
C LEU A 64 -13.63 6.96 -5.63
N ASP A 65 -13.39 7.00 -4.33
CA ASP A 65 -14.36 7.48 -3.34
C ASP A 65 -14.14 8.97 -3.06
N PHE A 66 -14.89 9.81 -3.76
CA PHE A 66 -14.80 11.28 -3.67
C PHE A 66 -15.25 11.87 -2.32
N LYS A 67 -15.68 11.04 -1.38
CA LYS A 67 -15.95 11.45 0.01
C LYS A 67 -14.69 11.40 0.89
N ASN A 68 -13.58 10.87 0.37
CA ASN A 68 -12.29 10.90 1.02
C ASN A 68 -11.63 12.26 0.76
N GLU A 69 -11.18 12.94 1.80
CA GLU A 69 -10.51 14.25 1.73
C GLU A 69 -9.03 14.17 2.14
N ILE A 70 -8.69 13.22 3.02
CA ILE A 70 -7.33 12.92 3.46
C ILE A 70 -7.22 11.42 3.70
N ILE A 71 -6.09 10.82 3.32
CA ILE A 71 -5.82 9.40 3.59
C ILE A 71 -4.56 9.25 4.43
N ILE A 72 -4.67 8.52 5.54
CA ILE A 72 -3.56 8.20 6.43
C ILE A 72 -3.30 6.69 6.34
N TYR A 73 -2.09 6.32 5.94
CA TYR A 73 -1.64 4.94 5.92
C TYR A 73 -0.77 4.63 7.13
N THR A 74 -1.09 3.60 7.87
CA THR A 74 -0.30 3.10 9.00
C THR A 74 -0.40 1.58 9.10
N HIS A 75 0.27 0.98 10.07
CA HIS A 75 0.20 -0.45 10.38
C HIS A 75 -0.26 -0.68 11.81
N ILE A 76 -0.79 -1.88 12.08
CA ILE A 76 -1.12 -2.29 13.44
C ILE A 76 0.16 -2.58 14.24
N GLY A 77 0.22 -2.12 15.51
CA GLY A 77 1.35 -2.33 16.40
C GLY A 77 2.49 -1.31 16.20
N ASP A 78 3.67 -1.66 16.69
CA ASP A 78 4.84 -0.77 16.81
C ASP A 78 5.86 -0.94 15.67
N ASN A 79 5.51 -1.72 14.65
CA ASN A 79 6.38 -1.98 13.51
C ASN A 79 5.64 -1.69 12.21
N TRP A 80 6.41 -1.42 11.14
CA TRP A 80 5.84 -1.39 9.80
C TRP A 80 5.56 -2.84 9.36
N MET A 81 6.23 -3.36 8.39
CA MET A 81 6.05 -4.72 7.89
C MET A 81 7.33 -5.51 8.20
N ILE A 82 7.28 -6.49 9.08
CA ILE A 82 8.48 -7.19 9.57
C ILE A 82 8.55 -8.66 9.17
N GLU A 83 7.44 -9.23 8.69
CA GLU A 83 7.36 -10.64 8.35
C GLU A 83 6.93 -10.85 6.91
N SER A 84 7.43 -11.92 6.30
CA SER A 84 7.00 -12.37 4.98
C SER A 84 6.39 -13.76 5.08
N ASP A 85 5.19 -13.91 4.54
CA ASP A 85 4.54 -15.21 4.43
C ASP A 85 4.91 -15.89 3.11
N ALA A 86 5.88 -16.79 3.15
CA ALA A 86 6.32 -17.54 1.98
C ALA A 86 5.18 -18.36 1.34
N ASN A 87 4.29 -18.94 2.15
CA ASN A 87 3.14 -19.72 1.66
C ASN A 87 2.13 -18.82 0.95
N GLY A 88 1.92 -17.61 1.45
CA GLY A 88 1.08 -16.61 0.82
C GLY A 88 1.58 -16.17 -0.56
N TRP A 89 2.88 -16.23 -0.81
CA TRP A 89 3.45 -16.02 -2.13
C TRP A 89 3.25 -17.21 -3.08
N GLU A 90 3.36 -18.43 -2.58
CA GLU A 90 3.15 -19.63 -3.38
C GLU A 90 1.70 -19.77 -3.85
N THR A 91 0.74 -19.43 -3.00
CA THR A 91 -0.69 -19.49 -3.34
C THR A 91 -1.12 -18.39 -4.31
N TYR A 92 -0.35 -17.31 -4.41
CA TYR A 92 -0.66 -16.17 -5.29
C TYR A 92 -0.60 -16.54 -6.78
N SER A 93 0.36 -17.38 -7.17
CA SER A 93 0.45 -17.97 -8.50
C SER A 93 1.23 -19.26 -8.46
N GLN A 94 0.70 -20.31 -9.10
CA GLN A 94 1.35 -21.62 -9.19
C GLN A 94 2.60 -21.60 -10.08
N LEU A 95 2.66 -20.69 -11.06
CA LEU A 95 3.81 -20.55 -11.96
C LEU A 95 4.70 -19.37 -11.52
N PRO A 96 6.01 -19.59 -11.34
CA PRO A 96 6.93 -18.53 -10.94
C PRO A 96 6.87 -17.29 -11.85
N THR A 97 6.79 -17.49 -13.17
CA THR A 97 6.69 -16.39 -14.15
C THR A 97 5.42 -15.57 -13.98
N GLN A 98 4.28 -16.22 -13.72
CA GLN A 98 3.02 -15.54 -13.47
C GLN A 98 3.05 -14.79 -12.13
N ARG A 99 3.67 -15.37 -11.10
CA ARG A 99 3.84 -14.72 -9.80
C ARG A 99 4.61 -13.40 -9.93
N PHE A 100 5.77 -13.41 -10.59
CA PHE A 100 6.54 -12.20 -10.82
C PHE A 100 5.81 -11.17 -11.68
N GLN A 101 5.11 -11.62 -12.71
CA GLN A 101 4.30 -10.74 -13.55
C GLN A 101 3.18 -10.07 -12.74
N HIS A 102 2.48 -10.80 -11.89
CA HIS A 102 1.43 -10.26 -11.03
C HIS A 102 1.99 -9.31 -9.98
N GLN A 103 3.12 -9.67 -9.36
CA GLN A 103 3.81 -8.78 -8.40
C GLN A 103 4.20 -7.46 -9.05
N TYR A 104 4.83 -7.52 -10.21
CA TYR A 104 5.19 -6.32 -10.99
C TYR A 104 3.97 -5.47 -11.33
N PHE A 105 2.86 -6.10 -11.68
CA PHE A 105 1.60 -5.43 -11.96
C PHE A 105 1.04 -4.73 -10.72
N ASP A 106 1.09 -5.39 -9.57
CA ASP A 106 0.59 -4.83 -8.32
C ASP A 106 1.47 -3.66 -7.83
N ASP A 107 2.80 -3.75 -7.94
CA ASP A 107 3.73 -2.65 -7.69
C ASP A 107 3.43 -1.44 -8.59
N THR A 108 3.33 -1.68 -9.89
CA THR A 108 3.05 -0.62 -10.87
C THR A 108 1.72 0.06 -10.61
N ASN A 109 0.68 -0.72 -10.28
CA ASN A 109 -0.63 -0.16 -9.95
C ASN A 109 -0.61 0.59 -8.63
N LEU A 110 0.11 0.12 -7.62
CA LEU A 110 0.24 0.83 -6.34
C LEU A 110 0.89 2.20 -6.55
N ILE A 111 2.04 2.24 -7.22
CA ILE A 111 2.75 3.48 -7.55
C ILE A 111 1.85 4.43 -8.36
N LYS A 112 1.21 3.90 -9.40
CA LYS A 112 0.28 4.66 -10.24
C LYS A 112 -0.87 5.25 -9.42
N ASN A 113 -1.51 4.44 -8.59
CA ASN A 113 -2.64 4.87 -7.79
C ASN A 113 -2.20 5.94 -6.76
N MET A 114 -1.05 5.76 -6.11
CA MET A 114 -0.51 6.71 -5.12
C MET A 114 -0.13 8.05 -5.74
N ILE A 115 0.47 8.05 -6.94
CA ILE A 115 1.05 9.27 -7.54
C ILE A 115 0.04 9.98 -8.44
N PHE A 116 -0.80 9.24 -9.17
CA PHE A 116 -1.61 9.82 -10.24
C PHE A 116 -3.12 9.73 -10.01
N ASP A 117 -3.60 8.74 -9.25
CA ASP A 117 -5.03 8.50 -9.12
C ASP A 117 -5.61 9.05 -7.80
N LEU A 118 -4.79 9.26 -6.77
CA LEU A 118 -5.21 9.89 -5.53
C LEU A 118 -5.12 11.41 -5.65
N ASP A 119 -6.28 12.08 -5.65
CA ASP A 119 -6.40 13.54 -5.75
C ASP A 119 -6.49 14.22 -4.38
N VAL A 120 -6.22 13.50 -3.31
CA VAL A 120 -6.31 13.99 -1.92
C VAL A 120 -4.98 13.83 -1.20
N PRO A 121 -4.67 14.71 -0.22
CA PRO A 121 -3.44 14.58 0.57
C PRO A 121 -3.32 13.21 1.24
N THR A 122 -2.10 12.67 1.20
CA THR A 122 -1.76 11.38 1.79
C THR A 122 -0.68 11.50 2.87
N ILE A 123 -0.85 10.77 3.95
CA ILE A 123 0.09 10.74 5.08
C ILE A 123 0.51 9.30 5.34
N GLY A 124 1.81 9.01 5.24
CA GLY A 124 2.39 7.75 5.68
C GLY A 124 2.87 7.89 7.12
N ALA A 125 2.21 7.21 8.06
CA ALA A 125 2.57 7.20 9.47
C ALA A 125 3.23 5.87 9.83
N ILE A 126 4.56 5.85 9.89
CA ILE A 126 5.38 4.66 10.11
C ILE A 126 5.61 4.48 11.61
N PRO A 127 5.00 3.46 12.26
CA PRO A 127 5.09 3.31 13.71
C PRO A 127 6.46 2.83 14.20
N GLY A 128 7.26 2.18 13.34
CA GLY A 128 8.56 1.65 13.72
C GLY A 128 9.30 0.91 12.62
N PRO A 129 10.25 0.04 12.98
CA PRO A 129 11.09 -0.69 12.02
C PRO A 129 10.29 -1.54 11.04
N GLY A 130 10.89 -1.84 9.88
CA GLY A 130 10.30 -2.74 8.90
C GLY A 130 10.85 -2.60 7.49
N PHE A 131 10.17 -3.24 6.56
CA PHE A 131 10.47 -3.19 5.14
C PHE A 131 9.22 -2.80 4.32
N HIS A 132 9.35 -2.63 3.01
CA HIS A 132 8.29 -2.14 2.12
C HIS A 132 7.71 -0.77 2.52
N TRP A 133 8.60 0.17 2.84
CA TRP A 133 8.22 1.54 3.16
C TRP A 133 7.85 2.40 1.96
N ASP A 134 8.09 1.88 0.78
CA ASP A 134 7.80 2.53 -0.50
C ASP A 134 6.39 3.12 -0.50
N SER A 135 5.38 2.40 -0.02
CA SER A 135 4.01 2.90 0.06
C SER A 135 3.87 4.13 0.96
N ALA A 136 4.60 4.18 2.09
CA ALA A 136 4.59 5.37 2.97
C ALA A 136 5.44 6.50 2.40
N MET A 137 6.56 6.19 1.73
CA MET A 137 7.42 7.20 1.09
C MET A 137 6.78 7.82 -0.15
N LEU A 138 5.80 7.17 -0.77
CA LEU A 138 5.02 7.71 -1.87
C LEU A 138 3.92 8.67 -1.41
N CYS A 139 3.64 8.78 -0.12
CA CYS A 139 2.72 9.75 0.43
C CYS A 139 3.28 11.18 0.35
N ASP A 140 2.39 12.18 0.37
CA ASP A 140 2.78 13.59 0.37
C ASP A 140 3.56 13.98 1.64
N ILE A 141 3.19 13.37 2.77
CA ILE A 141 3.85 13.56 4.06
C ILE A 141 4.20 12.19 4.64
N THR A 142 5.47 12.00 5.02
CA THR A 142 5.92 10.79 5.72
C THR A 142 6.34 11.15 7.14
N LEU A 143 5.71 10.51 8.12
CA LEU A 143 6.04 10.59 9.53
C LEU A 143 6.60 9.24 9.97
N CYS A 144 7.64 9.22 10.77
CA CYS A 144 8.20 8.00 11.32
C CYS A 144 8.59 8.18 12.78
N SER A 145 8.62 7.09 13.54
CA SER A 145 9.16 7.09 14.90
C SER A 145 10.68 7.24 14.88
N GLU A 146 11.28 7.70 15.99
CA GLU A 146 12.72 7.96 16.08
C GLU A 146 13.57 6.69 15.98
N ASP A 147 13.01 5.54 16.34
CA ASP A 147 13.65 4.22 16.29
C ASP A 147 13.42 3.47 14.97
N THR A 148 12.74 4.12 14.03
CA THR A 148 12.44 3.54 12.73
C THR A 148 13.72 3.15 11.98
N LYS A 149 13.76 1.92 11.48
CA LYS A 149 14.86 1.39 10.64
C LYS A 149 14.26 0.79 9.39
N MET A 150 14.70 1.31 8.25
CA MET A 150 14.28 0.82 6.95
C MET A 150 15.15 -0.36 6.51
N GLU A 151 14.51 -1.45 6.11
CA GLU A 151 15.16 -2.58 5.48
C GLU A 151 14.68 -2.73 4.03
N VAL A 152 15.63 -3.03 3.13
CA VAL A 152 15.35 -3.31 1.72
C VAL A 152 15.77 -4.75 1.41
N PRO A 153 14.93 -5.75 1.68
CA PRO A 153 15.31 -7.16 1.63
C PRO A 153 15.43 -7.72 0.20
N HIS A 154 15.04 -6.98 -0.81
CA HIS A 154 15.00 -7.44 -2.20
C HIS A 154 16.32 -8.02 -2.70
N ALA A 155 17.43 -7.33 -2.43
CA ALA A 155 18.75 -7.77 -2.86
C ALA A 155 19.17 -9.12 -2.22
N GLN A 156 18.73 -9.37 -0.98
CA GLN A 156 18.98 -10.65 -0.29
C GLN A 156 18.20 -11.80 -0.95
N GLY A 157 17.02 -11.49 -1.51
CA GLY A 157 16.21 -12.41 -2.31
C GLY A 157 16.59 -12.48 -3.79
N GLY A 158 17.65 -11.79 -4.23
CA GLY A 158 18.05 -11.73 -5.65
C GLY A 158 17.09 -10.92 -6.52
N LEU A 159 16.30 -10.03 -5.93
CA LEU A 159 15.32 -9.20 -6.61
C LEU A 159 15.80 -7.74 -6.71
N VAL A 160 15.41 -7.08 -7.77
CA VAL A 160 15.55 -5.62 -7.88
C VAL A 160 14.40 -5.00 -7.08
N PRO A 161 14.66 -3.98 -6.23
CA PRO A 161 13.59 -3.27 -5.54
C PRO A 161 12.57 -2.70 -6.52
N GLY A 162 11.28 -3.08 -6.31
CA GLY A 162 10.12 -2.51 -6.99
C GLY A 162 9.65 -1.23 -6.29
N GLY A 163 8.34 -0.97 -6.27
CA GLY A 163 7.72 0.04 -5.42
C GLY A 163 8.29 1.48 -5.48
N GLY A 164 9.30 1.75 -6.32
CA GLY A 164 9.93 3.08 -6.42
C GLY A 164 10.98 3.39 -5.35
N ILE A 165 11.29 2.45 -4.43
CA ILE A 165 12.18 2.71 -3.28
C ILE A 165 13.54 3.28 -3.68
N GLY A 166 14.16 2.76 -4.75
CA GLY A 166 15.45 3.23 -5.23
C GLY A 166 15.43 4.69 -5.68
N LEU A 167 14.35 5.15 -6.29
CA LEU A 167 14.17 6.54 -6.68
C LEU A 167 13.88 7.43 -5.46
N MET A 168 12.98 6.98 -4.59
CA MET A 168 12.55 7.74 -3.42
C MET A 168 13.72 7.93 -2.43
N CYS A 169 14.53 6.90 -2.19
CA CYS A 169 15.71 7.04 -1.35
C CYS A 169 16.70 8.07 -1.92
N GLN A 170 16.95 8.07 -3.22
CA GLN A 170 17.81 9.08 -3.84
C GLN A 170 17.23 10.49 -3.76
N HIS A 171 15.91 10.62 -3.87
CA HIS A 171 15.22 11.90 -3.76
C HIS A 171 15.30 12.46 -2.35
N TYR A 172 15.01 11.65 -1.33
CA TYR A 172 14.98 12.10 0.07
C TYR A 172 16.36 12.23 0.71
N PHE A 173 17.29 11.33 0.42
CA PHE A 173 18.60 11.25 1.09
C PHE A 173 19.77 11.70 0.21
N GLY A 174 19.51 12.01 -1.06
CA GLY A 174 20.51 12.34 -2.06
C GLY A 174 21.26 11.13 -2.62
N THR A 175 21.91 11.30 -3.77
CA THR A 175 22.53 10.21 -4.56
C THR A 175 23.67 9.46 -3.88
N LYS A 176 24.22 9.99 -2.78
CA LYS A 176 25.31 9.31 -2.03
C LYS A 176 24.82 8.45 -0.87
N ARG A 177 23.58 8.67 -0.40
CA ARG A 177 23.03 7.98 0.77
C ARG A 177 21.78 7.16 0.44
N GLY A 178 21.06 7.55 -0.62
CA GLY A 178 19.83 6.91 -1.10
C GLY A 178 20.07 5.82 -2.14
#